data_8d50f5f3918a9044c1c5d3f172fe78ef
#
_entry.id   8d50f5f3918a9044c1c5d3f172fe78ef
#
_cell.length_a   1.000
_cell.length_b   1.000
_cell.length_c   1.000
_cell.angle_alpha   90.00
_cell.angle_beta   90.00
_cell.angle_gamma   90.00
#
_symmetry.space_group_name_H-M   'P 1'
#
loop_
_entity.id
_entity.type
_entity.pdbx_description
1 polymer ?
#
loop_
_entity_poly.entity_id
_entity_poly.type
_entity_poly.pdbx_seq_one_letter_code
_entity_poly.pdbx_strand_id
1 'polypeptide(L)'
;MNTSNRLLNERLKELLEKIYPDLPAEDLAHSVLEIFWPGDINPRKRARTPSNRLWSERDGLLITYGDTLLDGQHKPLDLLQDFLARYIDGFLNGVHILPFFPFSSDDGFAVTDYSAVNPQLGEWSDIARIADRFHLMSDLVLNHVSSQGNWFNEYRQGNAPYDQFFYEGNPDDDLSDVVRPRTTPLLQKVETRYGDRHVWCSFSHDQIDLNFDNPEVLLEMLRIIRMHIDNGVRILRLDAVAFIWKKPGTTCIHLSETHAIVQLLRLLCDYTFETVVLLTETNVPRAENLSYFGNRKEAHAVYNFPLPPLILHAMQSGTARYLHDWQASMPPAQLGCAYLNFTASHDGIGMRPVEGLLPPEERDRMIATALDAGALVSMRALPNGTEAPYELNCSLFDVMRRSFKSVDDHHF
;
A
#
# COMPACT_ATOMS: atom_id res chain seq x y z
N MET A 1 -18.23 -21.08 -23.87
CA MET A 1 -17.13 -20.41 -23.14
C MET A 1 -15.80 -20.73 -23.80
N ASN A 2 -14.98 -19.74 -24.08
CA ASN A 2 -13.59 -19.94 -24.57
C ASN A 2 -12.77 -20.58 -23.44
N THR A 3 -11.79 -21.43 -23.77
CA THR A 3 -10.92 -22.16 -22.81
C THR A 3 -10.25 -21.22 -21.79
N SER A 4 -9.90 -20.00 -22.20
CA SER A 4 -9.28 -18.98 -21.34
C SER A 4 -10.24 -18.48 -20.23
N ASN A 5 -11.51 -18.32 -20.55
CA ASN A 5 -12.53 -17.83 -19.60
C ASN A 5 -12.91 -18.92 -18.59
N ARG A 6 -12.93 -20.17 -19.05
CA ARG A 6 -13.13 -21.31 -18.16
C ARG A 6 -12.02 -21.38 -17.10
N LEU A 7 -10.77 -21.23 -17.52
CA LEU A 7 -9.62 -21.26 -16.61
C LEU A 7 -9.63 -20.08 -15.61
N LEU A 8 -10.02 -18.86 -16.06
CA LEU A 8 -10.19 -17.72 -15.18
C LEU A 8 -11.25 -18.02 -14.11
N ASN A 9 -12.42 -18.48 -14.52
CA ASN A 9 -13.52 -18.75 -13.60
C ASN A 9 -13.17 -19.89 -12.60
N GLU A 10 -12.52 -20.97 -13.07
CA GLU A 10 -12.06 -22.04 -12.19
C GLU A 10 -11.07 -21.54 -11.13
N ARG A 11 -10.06 -20.74 -11.54
CA ARG A 11 -9.09 -20.16 -10.60
C ARG A 11 -9.71 -19.14 -9.63
N LEU A 12 -10.64 -18.34 -10.12
CA LEU A 12 -11.36 -17.37 -9.30
C LEU A 12 -12.15 -18.08 -8.20
N LYS A 13 -12.85 -19.16 -8.54
CA LYS A 13 -13.58 -19.99 -7.56
C LYS A 13 -12.62 -20.62 -6.54
N GLU A 14 -11.51 -21.22 -6.98
CA GLU A 14 -10.51 -21.80 -6.08
C GLU A 14 -9.98 -20.77 -5.05
N LEU A 15 -9.81 -19.51 -5.46
CA LEU A 15 -9.36 -18.45 -4.55
C LEU A 15 -10.48 -18.01 -3.60
N LEU A 16 -11.70 -17.86 -4.12
CA LEU A 16 -12.85 -17.48 -3.30
C LEU A 16 -13.22 -18.56 -2.28
N GLU A 17 -13.10 -19.85 -2.62
CA GLU A 17 -13.25 -20.96 -1.67
C GLU A 17 -12.19 -20.94 -0.54
N LYS A 18 -10.98 -20.44 -0.82
CA LYS A 18 -9.95 -20.26 0.21
C LYS A 18 -10.25 -19.08 1.12
N ILE A 19 -10.79 -17.99 0.57
CA ILE A 19 -11.11 -16.76 1.32
C ILE A 19 -12.40 -16.97 2.11
N TYR A 20 -13.41 -17.55 1.48
CA TYR A 20 -14.77 -17.71 2.00
C TYR A 20 -15.26 -19.17 1.89
N PRO A 21 -14.72 -20.10 2.70
CA PRO A 21 -14.99 -21.53 2.55
C PRO A 21 -16.46 -21.91 2.78
N ASP A 22 -17.19 -21.09 3.53
CA ASP A 22 -18.59 -21.34 3.88
C ASP A 22 -19.60 -20.68 2.92
N LEU A 23 -19.13 -19.96 1.89
CA LEU A 23 -19.97 -19.23 0.94
C LEU A 23 -19.95 -19.86 -0.46
N PRO A 24 -21.01 -19.67 -1.27
CA PRO A 24 -21.07 -20.21 -2.63
C PRO A 24 -20.10 -19.46 -3.56
N ALA A 25 -18.93 -20.04 -3.83
CA ALA A 25 -17.88 -19.45 -4.66
C ALA A 25 -18.36 -19.16 -6.09
N GLU A 26 -19.36 -19.86 -6.62
CA GLU A 26 -19.95 -19.60 -7.95
C GLU A 26 -20.60 -18.22 -8.01
N ASP A 27 -21.41 -17.86 -7.01
CA ASP A 27 -22.15 -16.60 -6.96
C ASP A 27 -21.16 -15.43 -6.75
N LEU A 28 -20.18 -15.61 -5.87
CA LEU A 28 -19.12 -14.62 -5.65
C LEU A 28 -18.27 -14.42 -6.90
N ALA A 29 -17.91 -15.50 -7.60
CA ALA A 29 -17.15 -15.40 -8.85
C ALA A 29 -17.94 -14.65 -9.93
N HIS A 30 -19.25 -14.89 -10.01
CA HIS A 30 -20.12 -14.14 -10.92
C HIS A 30 -20.12 -12.65 -10.60
N SER A 31 -20.27 -12.27 -9.32
CA SER A 31 -20.25 -10.87 -8.88
C SER A 31 -18.92 -10.19 -9.20
N VAL A 32 -17.78 -10.87 -8.97
CA VAL A 32 -16.45 -10.36 -9.31
C VAL A 32 -16.30 -10.14 -10.81
N LEU A 33 -16.75 -11.10 -11.63
CA LEU A 33 -16.69 -10.98 -13.09
C LEU A 33 -17.57 -9.84 -13.62
N GLU A 34 -18.75 -9.64 -13.05
CA GLU A 34 -19.66 -8.55 -13.45
C GLU A 34 -19.05 -7.16 -13.10
N ILE A 35 -18.34 -7.03 -11.97
CA ILE A 35 -17.64 -5.80 -11.61
C ILE A 35 -16.53 -5.49 -12.61
N PHE A 36 -15.71 -6.48 -12.97
CA PHE A 36 -14.55 -6.25 -13.84
C PHE A 36 -14.90 -6.17 -15.33
N TRP A 37 -15.94 -6.88 -15.76
CA TRP A 37 -16.35 -6.95 -17.17
C TRP A 37 -17.89 -6.86 -17.29
N PRO A 38 -18.50 -5.70 -16.99
CA PRO A 38 -19.94 -5.52 -17.03
C PRO A 38 -20.52 -5.90 -18.41
N GLY A 39 -21.49 -6.82 -18.44
CA GLY A 39 -22.17 -7.25 -19.65
C GLY A 39 -21.34 -8.08 -20.65
N ASP A 40 -20.07 -8.32 -20.39
CA ASP A 40 -19.21 -9.20 -21.18
C ASP A 40 -18.57 -10.29 -20.30
N ILE A 41 -19.28 -11.38 -20.12
CA ILE A 41 -18.83 -12.56 -19.36
C ILE A 41 -17.66 -13.27 -20.07
N ASN A 42 -17.11 -12.69 -21.13
CA ASN A 42 -16.00 -13.21 -21.91
C ASN A 42 -14.77 -12.28 -21.89
N PRO A 43 -14.07 -12.15 -20.76
CA PRO A 43 -12.80 -11.44 -20.74
C PRO A 43 -11.85 -12.10 -21.76
N ARG A 44 -11.58 -11.40 -22.83
CA ARG A 44 -10.57 -11.86 -23.81
C ARG A 44 -9.23 -11.73 -23.10
N LYS A 45 -8.62 -12.88 -22.78
CA LYS A 45 -7.22 -12.85 -22.40
C LYS A 45 -6.47 -12.21 -23.57
N ARG A 46 -6.11 -10.93 -23.44
CA ARG A 46 -5.11 -10.35 -24.34
C ARG A 46 -3.87 -11.22 -24.22
N ALA A 47 -3.18 -11.39 -25.33
CA ALA A 47 -1.86 -12.01 -25.31
C ALA A 47 -1.11 -11.38 -24.12
N ARG A 48 -0.74 -12.21 -23.13
CA ARG A 48 0.01 -11.75 -21.97
C ARG A 48 1.06 -10.78 -22.45
N THR A 49 1.01 -9.54 -21.98
CA THR A 49 2.13 -8.64 -22.18
C THR A 49 3.33 -9.38 -21.62
N PRO A 50 4.35 -9.71 -22.43
CA PRO A 50 5.51 -10.39 -21.89
C PRO A 50 6.01 -9.64 -20.67
N SER A 51 6.39 -10.34 -19.61
CA SER A 51 6.86 -9.72 -18.36
C SER A 51 8.01 -8.71 -18.58
N ASN A 52 8.76 -8.84 -19.67
CA ASN A 52 9.79 -7.89 -20.11
C ASN A 52 9.24 -6.60 -20.74
N ARG A 53 7.92 -6.41 -20.79
CA ARG A 53 7.26 -5.18 -21.26
C ARG A 53 6.45 -4.48 -20.17
N LEU A 54 6.44 -4.99 -18.93
CA LEU A 54 5.76 -4.37 -17.80
C LEU A 54 6.55 -3.19 -17.26
N TRP A 55 7.86 -3.32 -17.27
CA TRP A 55 8.84 -2.33 -16.84
C TRP A 55 10.20 -2.59 -17.52
N SER A 56 11.07 -1.61 -17.43
CA SER A 56 12.45 -1.67 -17.92
C SER A 56 13.38 -0.90 -16.94
N GLU A 57 14.67 -0.94 -17.21
CA GLU A 57 15.67 -0.14 -16.50
C GLU A 57 15.53 1.37 -16.70
N ARG A 58 14.63 1.79 -17.59
CA ARG A 58 14.34 3.19 -17.88
C ARG A 58 13.15 3.72 -17.08
N ASP A 59 12.45 2.84 -16.36
CA ASP A 59 11.29 3.24 -15.58
C ASP A 59 11.74 3.91 -14.30
N GLY A 60 11.28 5.14 -14.12
CA GLY A 60 11.48 5.94 -12.92
C GLY A 60 10.17 6.59 -12.51
N LEU A 61 9.91 6.57 -11.21
CA LEU A 61 8.71 7.13 -10.59
C LEU A 61 9.07 8.37 -9.78
N LEU A 62 8.36 9.47 -10.05
CA LEU A 62 8.28 10.61 -9.14
C LEU A 62 7.17 10.35 -8.13
N ILE A 63 7.45 10.46 -6.85
CA ILE A 63 6.44 10.45 -5.79
C ILE A 63 6.11 11.89 -5.36
N THR A 64 4.83 12.22 -5.25
CA THR A 64 4.38 13.57 -4.87
C THR A 64 2.98 13.53 -4.27
N TYR A 65 2.66 14.50 -3.43
CA TYR A 65 1.27 14.83 -3.10
C TYR A 65 0.63 15.65 -4.23
N GLY A 66 -0.70 15.57 -4.34
CA GLY A 66 -1.44 16.33 -5.34
C GLY A 66 -1.36 17.84 -5.16
N ASP A 67 -1.09 18.32 -3.95
CA ASP A 67 -0.98 19.72 -3.55
C ASP A 67 0.46 20.20 -3.29
N THR A 68 1.46 19.48 -3.77
CA THR A 68 2.86 19.89 -3.63
C THR A 68 3.14 21.25 -4.25
N LEU A 69 2.39 21.62 -5.28
CA LEU A 69 2.51 22.91 -5.96
C LEU A 69 1.23 23.73 -5.78
N LEU A 70 1.39 24.94 -5.26
CA LEU A 70 0.29 25.87 -4.99
C LEU A 70 0.66 27.28 -5.50
N ASP A 71 -0.27 27.94 -6.20
CA ASP A 71 -0.14 29.34 -6.60
C ASP A 71 -1.31 30.22 -6.10
N GLY A 72 -2.30 29.62 -5.45
CA GLY A 72 -3.49 30.29 -4.94
C GLY A 72 -4.53 30.68 -6.00
N GLN A 73 -4.34 30.30 -7.26
CA GLN A 73 -5.22 30.64 -8.38
C GLN A 73 -5.76 29.40 -9.10
N HIS A 74 -4.90 28.42 -9.37
CA HIS A 74 -5.24 27.21 -10.11
C HIS A 74 -5.44 26.02 -9.15
N LYS A 75 -6.13 24.99 -9.65
CA LYS A 75 -6.21 23.71 -8.94
C LYS A 75 -4.83 23.06 -8.86
N PRO A 76 -4.45 22.48 -7.72
CA PRO A 76 -3.13 21.86 -7.53
C PRO A 76 -2.78 20.81 -8.60
N LEU A 77 -3.75 19.97 -9.02
CA LEU A 77 -3.51 18.96 -10.05
C LEU A 77 -3.24 19.57 -11.44
N ASP A 78 -3.81 20.74 -11.78
CA ASP A 78 -3.45 21.46 -13.01
C ASP A 78 -1.99 21.93 -12.96
N LEU A 79 -1.57 22.51 -11.83
CA LEU A 79 -0.19 22.94 -11.62
C LEU A 79 0.78 21.76 -11.66
N LEU A 80 0.40 20.65 -11.03
CA LEU A 80 1.20 19.41 -11.05
C LEU A 80 1.34 18.90 -12.50
N GLN A 81 0.26 18.85 -13.26
CA GLN A 81 0.29 18.43 -14.66
C GLN A 81 1.23 19.31 -15.51
N ASP A 82 1.16 20.64 -15.35
CA ASP A 82 2.03 21.59 -16.05
C ASP A 82 3.51 21.38 -15.67
N PHE A 83 3.78 21.17 -14.39
CA PHE A 83 5.12 20.86 -13.89
C PHE A 83 5.65 19.54 -14.48
N LEU A 84 4.87 18.47 -14.40
CA LEU A 84 5.24 17.17 -14.95
C LEU A 84 5.53 17.26 -16.45
N ALA A 85 4.67 17.93 -17.21
CA ALA A 85 4.82 18.10 -18.64
C ALA A 85 6.04 18.92 -19.05
N ARG A 86 6.44 19.90 -18.23
CA ARG A 86 7.53 20.82 -18.54
C ARG A 86 8.89 20.36 -18.06
N TYR A 87 8.96 19.67 -16.91
CA TYR A 87 10.22 19.39 -16.23
C TYR A 87 10.53 17.91 -16.03
N ILE A 88 9.51 17.03 -16.11
CA ILE A 88 9.67 15.62 -15.80
C ILE A 88 9.55 14.74 -17.05
N ASP A 89 8.67 15.11 -17.98
CA ASP A 89 8.48 14.39 -19.24
C ASP A 89 9.80 14.23 -20.00
N GLY A 90 10.13 13.02 -20.41
CA GLY A 90 11.40 12.66 -21.05
C GLY A 90 12.52 12.26 -20.10
N PHE A 91 12.39 12.50 -18.77
CA PHE A 91 13.32 12.05 -17.75
C PHE A 91 12.77 10.88 -16.93
N LEU A 92 11.52 11.01 -16.48
CA LEU A 92 10.77 9.96 -15.77
C LEU A 92 9.48 9.68 -16.56
N ASN A 93 9.04 8.44 -16.51
CA ASN A 93 7.84 8.00 -17.23
C ASN A 93 6.70 7.60 -16.31
N GLY A 94 6.89 7.68 -15.01
CA GLY A 94 5.89 7.35 -14.00
C GLY A 94 5.75 8.42 -12.93
N VAL A 95 4.55 8.52 -12.38
CA VAL A 95 4.25 9.39 -11.25
C VAL A 95 3.38 8.64 -10.24
N HIS A 96 3.76 8.69 -8.99
CA HIS A 96 2.96 8.28 -7.85
C HIS A 96 2.36 9.52 -7.22
N ILE A 97 1.06 9.69 -7.40
CA ILE A 97 0.29 10.71 -6.67
C ILE A 97 -0.26 10.02 -5.43
N LEU A 98 0.22 10.44 -4.25
CA LEU A 98 -0.23 9.98 -2.94
C LEU A 98 -1.73 10.21 -2.77
N PRO A 99 -2.41 9.60 -1.77
CA PRO A 99 -3.86 9.55 -1.76
C PRO A 99 -4.51 10.90 -2.04
N PHE A 100 -5.18 10.98 -3.18
CA PHE A 100 -5.80 12.20 -3.70
C PHE A 100 -7.33 12.25 -3.44
N PHE A 101 -7.83 11.35 -2.61
CA PHE A 101 -9.23 11.30 -2.20
C PHE A 101 -9.55 12.30 -1.09
N PRO A 102 -10.83 12.61 -0.82
CA PRO A 102 -11.22 13.25 0.44
C PRO A 102 -10.77 12.41 1.62
N PHE A 103 -10.19 13.04 2.63
CA PHE A 103 -9.62 12.38 3.80
C PHE A 103 -9.84 13.22 5.07
N SER A 104 -9.65 12.61 6.23
CA SER A 104 -9.77 13.29 7.52
C SER A 104 -8.42 13.48 8.23
N SER A 105 -7.48 12.56 8.04
CA SER A 105 -6.17 12.57 8.71
C SER A 105 -5.14 11.73 7.97
N ASP A 106 -3.95 11.62 8.55
CA ASP A 106 -2.83 10.78 8.09
C ASP A 106 -2.44 11.08 6.63
N ASP A 107 -2.38 12.38 6.29
CA ASP A 107 -1.94 12.89 4.98
C ASP A 107 -2.59 12.20 3.76
N GLY A 108 -3.88 11.81 3.91
CA GLY A 108 -4.66 11.16 2.85
C GLY A 108 -4.96 9.68 3.09
N PHE A 109 -4.28 9.02 4.03
CA PHE A 109 -4.47 7.58 4.28
C PHE A 109 -5.69 7.26 5.18
N ALA A 110 -6.36 8.26 5.77
CA ALA A 110 -7.68 8.10 6.38
C ALA A 110 -8.78 8.56 5.39
N VAL A 111 -9.05 7.74 4.36
CA VAL A 111 -9.96 8.07 3.26
C VAL A 111 -11.40 8.15 3.74
N THR A 112 -12.10 9.23 3.40
CA THR A 112 -13.53 9.42 3.71
C THR A 112 -14.45 9.04 2.54
N ASP A 113 -13.95 9.12 1.30
CA ASP A 113 -14.70 8.79 0.08
C ASP A 113 -13.74 8.37 -1.04
N TYR A 114 -13.82 7.12 -1.48
CA TYR A 114 -13.03 6.60 -2.61
C TYR A 114 -13.59 6.96 -3.98
N SER A 115 -14.83 7.42 -4.05
CA SER A 115 -15.49 7.70 -5.34
C SER A 115 -15.08 9.03 -5.96
N ALA A 116 -14.55 9.94 -5.17
CA ALA A 116 -14.22 11.31 -5.57
C ALA A 116 -12.73 11.61 -5.41
N VAL A 117 -12.19 12.47 -6.27
CA VAL A 117 -10.96 13.20 -6.00
C VAL A 117 -11.26 14.32 -5.02
N ASN A 118 -10.34 14.62 -4.10
CA ASN A 118 -10.48 15.74 -3.18
C ASN A 118 -10.74 17.04 -3.97
N PRO A 119 -11.90 17.72 -3.77
CA PRO A 119 -12.26 18.89 -4.53
C PRO A 119 -11.28 20.07 -4.42
N GLN A 120 -10.44 20.06 -3.37
CA GLN A 120 -9.37 21.04 -3.22
C GLN A 120 -8.20 20.77 -4.18
N LEU A 121 -8.00 19.52 -4.60
CA LEU A 121 -6.96 19.13 -5.55
C LEU A 121 -7.41 19.28 -7.00
N GLY A 122 -8.58 18.75 -7.33
CA GLY A 122 -9.11 18.70 -8.70
C GLY A 122 -10.25 17.70 -8.83
N GLU A 123 -10.27 16.97 -9.96
CA GLU A 123 -11.28 15.96 -10.27
C GLU A 123 -10.66 14.77 -11.05
N TRP A 124 -11.44 13.71 -11.29
CA TRP A 124 -10.97 12.53 -12.02
C TRP A 124 -10.44 12.83 -13.43
N SER A 125 -10.97 13.84 -14.09
CA SER A 125 -10.48 14.27 -15.41
C SER A 125 -9.03 14.80 -15.35
N ASP A 126 -8.63 15.41 -14.22
CA ASP A 126 -7.25 15.88 -14.00
C ASP A 126 -6.31 14.70 -13.83
N ILE A 127 -6.73 13.73 -13.03
CA ILE A 127 -6.00 12.45 -12.83
C ILE A 127 -5.83 11.72 -14.17
N ALA A 128 -6.90 11.61 -14.97
CA ALA A 128 -6.86 10.94 -16.27
C ALA A 128 -5.90 11.66 -17.25
N ARG A 129 -5.87 13.01 -17.26
CA ARG A 129 -4.92 13.77 -18.11
C ARG A 129 -3.45 13.51 -17.73
N ILE A 130 -3.15 13.32 -16.44
CA ILE A 130 -1.80 12.92 -16.02
C ILE A 130 -1.51 11.48 -16.46
N ALA A 131 -2.47 10.58 -16.29
CA ALA A 131 -2.36 9.18 -16.68
C ALA A 131 -2.18 8.95 -18.21
N ASP A 132 -2.64 9.88 -19.05
CA ASP A 132 -2.44 9.82 -20.50
C ASP A 132 -0.95 9.98 -20.90
N ARG A 133 -0.13 10.56 -20.03
CA ARG A 133 1.29 10.85 -20.32
C ARG A 133 2.26 10.04 -19.46
N PHE A 134 1.85 9.65 -18.27
CA PHE A 134 2.69 8.97 -17.29
C PHE A 134 2.06 7.65 -16.85
N HIS A 135 2.89 6.68 -16.50
CA HIS A 135 2.43 5.51 -15.76
C HIS A 135 1.99 5.96 -14.37
N LEU A 136 0.69 6.20 -14.22
CA LEU A 136 0.13 6.67 -12.95
C LEU A 136 0.09 5.56 -11.92
N MET A 137 0.67 5.80 -10.76
CA MET A 137 0.56 4.99 -9.55
C MET A 137 -0.37 5.67 -8.56
N SER A 138 -1.27 4.90 -7.99
CA SER A 138 -2.21 5.32 -6.94
C SER A 138 -2.22 4.34 -5.79
N ASP A 139 -2.45 4.87 -4.58
CA ASP A 139 -2.64 4.07 -3.39
C ASP A 139 -4.04 3.44 -3.34
N LEU A 140 -4.10 2.21 -2.89
CA LEU A 140 -5.30 1.52 -2.47
C LEU A 140 -5.18 1.23 -0.98
N VAL A 141 -5.81 2.06 -0.16
CA VAL A 141 -5.87 1.86 1.28
C VAL A 141 -6.91 0.78 1.56
N LEU A 142 -6.47 -0.48 1.60
CA LEU A 142 -7.38 -1.62 1.70
C LEU A 142 -7.76 -1.95 3.14
N ASN A 143 -6.88 -1.69 4.10
CA ASN A 143 -7.06 -2.17 5.46
C ASN A 143 -8.14 -1.40 6.22
N HIS A 144 -8.30 -0.10 5.98
CA HIS A 144 -9.10 0.79 6.82
C HIS A 144 -9.68 1.97 6.03
N VAL A 145 -10.64 2.64 6.63
CA VAL A 145 -11.20 3.92 6.17
C VAL A 145 -11.35 4.88 7.35
N SER A 146 -11.56 6.16 7.04
CA SER A 146 -11.78 7.19 8.06
C SER A 146 -13.04 6.94 8.90
N SER A 147 -12.93 7.19 10.20
CA SER A 147 -14.07 7.24 11.13
C SER A 147 -15.07 8.36 10.80
N GLN A 148 -14.69 9.33 9.95
CA GLN A 148 -15.52 10.45 9.53
C GLN A 148 -16.15 10.23 8.16
N GLY A 149 -15.83 9.10 7.50
CA GLY A 149 -16.38 8.72 6.20
C GLY A 149 -17.83 8.27 6.25
N ASN A 150 -18.48 8.27 5.08
CA ASN A 150 -19.88 7.86 4.97
C ASN A 150 -20.10 6.40 5.39
N TRP A 151 -19.20 5.49 5.01
CA TRP A 151 -19.33 4.08 5.37
C TRP A 151 -19.40 3.86 6.88
N PHE A 152 -18.55 4.56 7.65
CA PHE A 152 -18.56 4.44 9.11
C PHE A 152 -19.78 5.11 9.75
N ASN A 153 -20.25 6.21 9.18
CA ASN A 153 -21.50 6.84 9.63
C ASN A 153 -22.72 5.92 9.42
N GLU A 154 -22.81 5.27 8.24
CA GLU A 154 -23.87 4.29 7.95
C GLU A 154 -23.78 3.04 8.84
N TYR A 155 -22.56 2.56 9.14
CA TYR A 155 -22.30 1.51 10.11
C TYR A 155 -22.84 1.88 11.49
N ARG A 156 -22.53 3.07 12.00
CA ARG A 156 -23.04 3.54 13.29
C ARG A 156 -24.56 3.64 13.35
N GLN A 157 -25.18 3.94 12.22
CA GLN A 157 -26.64 3.97 12.08
C GLN A 157 -27.27 2.58 11.87
N GLY A 158 -26.45 1.55 11.64
CA GLY A 158 -26.90 0.18 11.38
C GLY A 158 -27.59 0.03 10.02
N ASN A 159 -27.15 0.76 9.02
CA ASN A 159 -27.67 0.74 7.67
C ASN A 159 -26.91 -0.25 6.79
N ALA A 160 -27.63 -1.20 6.19
CA ALA A 160 -27.04 -2.13 5.22
C ALA A 160 -26.60 -1.39 3.94
N PRO A 161 -25.53 -1.82 3.26
CA PRO A 161 -24.68 -2.97 3.56
C PRO A 161 -23.57 -2.65 4.59
N TYR A 162 -23.45 -1.40 5.03
CA TYR A 162 -22.31 -0.89 5.80
C TYR A 162 -22.32 -1.34 7.26
N ASP A 163 -23.46 -1.83 7.78
CA ASP A 163 -23.62 -2.34 9.15
C ASP A 163 -22.70 -3.54 9.49
N GLN A 164 -22.05 -4.14 8.49
CA GLN A 164 -21.11 -5.24 8.64
C GLN A 164 -19.75 -4.97 7.96
N PHE A 165 -19.46 -3.73 7.58
CA PHE A 165 -18.23 -3.38 6.85
C PHE A 165 -17.00 -3.30 7.74
N PHE A 166 -17.18 -3.11 9.05
CA PHE A 166 -16.08 -2.88 9.98
C PHE A 166 -15.84 -4.07 10.89
N TYR A 167 -14.57 -4.34 11.18
CA TYR A 167 -14.22 -5.44 12.03
C TYR A 167 -14.46 -5.06 13.50
N GLU A 168 -15.36 -5.79 14.15
CA GLU A 168 -15.63 -5.67 15.58
C GLU A 168 -14.76 -6.65 16.36
N GLY A 169 -14.08 -6.17 17.41
CA GLY A 169 -13.29 -7.00 18.32
C GLY A 169 -13.97 -7.15 19.68
N ASN A 170 -13.72 -8.26 20.35
CA ASN A 170 -14.14 -8.46 21.72
C ASN A 170 -13.00 -8.02 22.66
N PRO A 171 -13.23 -7.07 23.61
CA PRO A 171 -12.21 -6.68 24.59
C PRO A 171 -11.72 -7.80 25.49
N ASP A 172 -12.49 -8.89 25.62
CA ASP A 172 -12.14 -10.05 26.44
C ASP A 172 -11.27 -11.08 25.68
N ASP A 173 -11.04 -10.86 24.37
CA ASP A 173 -10.17 -11.74 23.57
C ASP A 173 -8.69 -11.53 23.93
N ASP A 174 -7.90 -12.61 23.87
CA ASP A 174 -6.45 -12.51 23.96
C ASP A 174 -5.89 -11.99 22.63
N LEU A 175 -5.51 -10.71 22.62
CA LEU A 175 -4.95 -10.00 21.47
C LEU A 175 -3.43 -9.79 21.62
N SER A 176 -2.78 -10.46 22.56
CA SER A 176 -1.34 -10.28 22.87
C SER A 176 -0.42 -10.64 21.70
N ASP A 177 -0.81 -11.61 20.86
CA ASP A 177 -0.03 -12.04 19.69
C ASP A 177 -0.21 -11.15 18.48
N VAL A 178 -1.19 -10.23 18.47
CA VAL A 178 -1.48 -9.36 17.32
C VAL A 178 -0.32 -8.40 17.06
N VAL A 179 0.22 -8.44 15.85
CA VAL A 179 1.29 -7.52 15.42
C VAL A 179 0.72 -6.12 15.24
N ARG A 180 1.32 -5.15 15.92
CA ARG A 180 0.83 -3.78 15.96
C ARG A 180 1.88 -2.81 15.40
N PRO A 181 1.56 -2.08 14.33
CA PRO A 181 2.48 -1.10 13.76
C PRO A 181 2.52 0.22 14.59
N ARG A 182 1.56 0.42 15.48
CA ARG A 182 1.41 1.65 16.31
C ARG A 182 1.24 1.30 17.78
N THR A 183 1.44 2.29 18.65
CA THR A 183 1.30 2.16 20.11
C THR A 183 -0.12 2.48 20.62
N THR A 184 -0.99 3.03 19.77
CA THR A 184 -2.38 3.33 20.09
C THR A 184 -3.18 2.08 20.45
N PRO A 185 -4.22 2.15 21.31
CA PRO A 185 -5.08 0.99 21.59
C PRO A 185 -5.67 0.39 20.31
N LEU A 186 -5.68 -0.96 20.25
CA LEU A 186 -6.16 -1.69 19.06
C LEU A 186 -7.67 -1.62 18.90
N LEU A 187 -8.38 -1.62 20.00
CA LEU A 187 -9.84 -1.55 20.02
C LEU A 187 -10.30 -0.17 20.48
N GLN A 188 -11.21 0.41 19.72
CA GLN A 188 -11.88 1.65 20.04
C GLN A 188 -13.36 1.41 20.32
N LYS A 189 -13.82 1.88 21.48
CA LYS A 189 -15.24 1.86 21.81
C LYS A 189 -15.98 2.96 21.05
N VAL A 190 -17.03 2.59 20.33
CA VAL A 190 -17.88 3.50 19.54
C VAL A 190 -19.34 3.27 19.85
N GLU A 191 -20.12 4.33 19.86
CA GLU A 191 -21.56 4.27 20.01
C GLU A 191 -22.22 4.02 18.66
N THR A 192 -23.08 3.01 18.60
CA THR A 192 -23.89 2.67 17.42
C THR A 192 -25.37 2.64 17.77
N ARG A 193 -26.23 2.57 16.77
CA ARG A 193 -27.68 2.41 16.97
C ARG A 193 -28.06 1.20 17.85
N TYR A 194 -27.20 0.17 17.84
CA TYR A 194 -27.42 -1.08 18.59
C TYR A 194 -26.67 -1.12 19.93
N GLY A 195 -26.17 0.02 20.40
CA GLY A 195 -25.37 0.16 21.61
C GLY A 195 -23.88 0.25 21.32
N ASP A 196 -23.08 0.17 22.39
CA ASP A 196 -21.64 0.27 22.29
C ASP A 196 -21.03 -0.94 21.57
N ARG A 197 -20.09 -0.66 20.66
CA ARG A 197 -19.28 -1.65 19.95
C ARG A 197 -17.80 -1.33 20.12
N HIS A 198 -16.95 -2.32 19.93
CA HIS A 198 -15.52 -2.14 19.89
C HIS A 198 -15.03 -2.44 18.48
N VAL A 199 -14.60 -1.40 17.78
CA VAL A 199 -14.07 -1.51 16.42
C VAL A 199 -12.55 -1.62 16.45
N TRP A 200 -12.00 -2.31 15.46
CA TRP A 200 -10.57 -2.54 15.33
C TRP A 200 -9.89 -1.34 14.65
N CYS A 201 -8.73 -0.93 15.19
CA CYS A 201 -7.94 0.21 14.73
C CYS A 201 -6.46 -0.18 14.71
N SER A 202 -6.00 -0.80 13.64
CA SER A 202 -4.60 -1.24 13.52
C SER A 202 -3.62 -0.08 13.55
N PHE A 203 -3.98 1.08 13.02
CA PHE A 203 -3.10 2.24 12.86
C PHE A 203 -3.47 3.38 13.80
N SER A 204 -4.62 4.00 13.63
CA SER A 204 -5.09 5.12 14.48
C SER A 204 -6.58 5.02 14.75
N HIS A 205 -7.07 5.79 15.72
CA HIS A 205 -8.49 5.81 16.08
C HIS A 205 -9.37 6.43 14.97
N ASP A 206 -8.79 7.16 14.02
CA ASP A 206 -9.51 7.66 12.85
C ASP A 206 -9.50 6.66 11.68
N GLN A 207 -8.69 5.62 11.74
CA GLN A 207 -8.53 4.59 10.71
C GLN A 207 -9.19 3.29 11.19
N ILE A 208 -10.46 3.10 10.85
CA ILE A 208 -11.25 1.95 11.29
C ILE A 208 -11.08 0.80 10.31
N ASP A 209 -10.64 -0.34 10.82
CA ASP A 209 -10.32 -1.50 10.00
C ASP A 209 -11.56 -2.14 9.38
N LEU A 210 -11.46 -2.45 8.10
CA LEU A 210 -12.51 -3.09 7.33
C LEU A 210 -12.60 -4.59 7.63
N ASN A 211 -13.80 -5.12 7.55
CA ASN A 211 -14.10 -6.52 7.79
C ASN A 211 -14.08 -7.33 6.49
N PHE A 212 -12.92 -7.78 6.06
CA PHE A 212 -12.78 -8.61 4.85
C PHE A 212 -13.39 -10.02 4.97
N ASP A 213 -13.79 -10.46 6.18
CA ASP A 213 -14.59 -11.69 6.33
C ASP A 213 -16.00 -11.51 5.72
N ASN A 214 -16.47 -10.28 5.58
CA ASN A 214 -17.64 -9.93 4.80
C ASN A 214 -17.28 -9.76 3.31
N PRO A 215 -17.80 -10.61 2.39
CA PRO A 215 -17.46 -10.54 0.96
C PRO A 215 -17.89 -9.23 0.29
N GLU A 216 -18.91 -8.53 0.82
CA GLU A 216 -19.33 -7.23 0.26
C GLU A 216 -18.21 -6.16 0.39
N VAL A 217 -17.35 -6.25 1.41
CA VAL A 217 -16.18 -5.39 1.53
C VAL A 217 -15.19 -5.64 0.39
N LEU A 218 -14.91 -6.90 0.08
CA LEU A 218 -14.05 -7.25 -1.06
C LEU A 218 -14.67 -6.77 -2.37
N LEU A 219 -15.96 -7.01 -2.59
CA LEU A 219 -16.65 -6.59 -3.82
C LEU A 219 -16.64 -5.07 -3.98
N GLU A 220 -16.81 -4.31 -2.91
CA GLU A 220 -16.73 -2.84 -2.96
C GLU A 220 -15.31 -2.36 -3.29
N MET A 221 -14.28 -2.95 -2.67
CA MET A 221 -12.89 -2.64 -3.02
C MET A 221 -12.58 -2.99 -4.48
N LEU A 222 -13.16 -4.05 -5.03
CA LEU A 222 -13.01 -4.39 -6.45
C LEU A 222 -13.65 -3.34 -7.38
N ARG A 223 -14.79 -2.74 -7.00
CA ARG A 223 -15.40 -1.61 -7.74
C ARG A 223 -14.48 -0.40 -7.74
N ILE A 224 -13.89 -0.08 -6.59
CA ILE A 224 -12.90 1.00 -6.45
C ILE A 224 -11.68 0.73 -7.33
N ILE A 225 -11.11 -0.47 -7.29
CA ILE A 225 -9.99 -0.86 -8.15
C ILE A 225 -10.35 -0.71 -9.64
N ARG A 226 -11.52 -1.16 -10.02
CA ARG A 226 -12.00 -1.02 -11.41
C ARG A 226 -12.09 0.45 -11.83
N MET A 227 -12.64 1.30 -10.97
CA MET A 227 -12.73 2.73 -11.20
C MET A 227 -11.34 3.37 -11.39
N HIS A 228 -10.34 3.00 -10.60
CA HIS A 228 -8.96 3.47 -10.77
C HIS A 228 -8.41 3.10 -12.14
N ILE A 229 -8.57 1.82 -12.53
CA ILE A 229 -8.09 1.33 -13.84
C ILE A 229 -8.79 2.08 -14.99
N ASP A 230 -10.08 2.33 -14.88
CA ASP A 230 -10.86 3.08 -15.88
C ASP A 230 -10.40 4.53 -16.03
N ASN A 231 -9.91 5.14 -14.93
CA ASN A 231 -9.33 6.48 -14.93
C ASN A 231 -7.82 6.52 -15.24
N GLY A 232 -7.26 5.43 -15.74
CA GLY A 232 -5.89 5.42 -16.27
C GLY A 232 -4.82 4.98 -15.29
N VAL A 233 -5.15 4.64 -14.05
CA VAL A 233 -4.15 4.10 -13.10
C VAL A 233 -3.58 2.78 -13.62
N ARG A 234 -2.24 2.68 -13.60
CA ARG A 234 -1.49 1.51 -14.11
C ARG A 234 -0.70 0.80 -13.02
N ILE A 235 -0.39 1.46 -11.93
CA ILE A 235 0.30 0.86 -10.79
C ILE A 235 -0.58 1.06 -9.56
N LEU A 236 -1.01 -0.03 -8.97
CA LEU A 236 -1.83 -0.06 -7.75
C LEU A 236 -0.92 -0.42 -6.58
N ARG A 237 -0.67 0.55 -5.69
CA ARG A 237 0.04 0.33 -4.45
C ARG A 237 -0.96 -0.15 -3.40
N LEU A 238 -0.81 -1.40 -2.98
CA LEU A 238 -1.65 -1.99 -1.94
C LEU A 238 -1.09 -1.57 -0.58
N ASP A 239 -1.65 -0.48 -0.05
CA ASP A 239 -1.26 0.07 1.24
C ASP A 239 -1.68 -0.84 2.38
N ALA A 240 -0.78 -1.05 3.34
CA ALA A 240 -1.02 -1.83 4.56
C ALA A 240 -1.66 -3.22 4.32
N VAL A 241 -1.47 -3.81 3.12
CA VAL A 241 -2.15 -5.03 2.68
C VAL A 241 -1.92 -6.22 3.61
N ALA A 242 -0.80 -6.25 4.33
CA ALA A 242 -0.47 -7.32 5.26
C ALA A 242 -1.51 -7.52 6.38
N PHE A 243 -2.26 -6.47 6.72
CA PHE A 243 -3.17 -6.41 7.87
C PHE A 243 -4.64 -6.63 7.52
N ILE A 244 -5.01 -6.81 6.25
CA ILE A 244 -6.42 -6.77 5.82
C ILE A 244 -7.30 -7.89 6.42
N TRP A 245 -6.74 -9.04 6.78
CA TRP A 245 -7.49 -10.14 7.39
C TRP A 245 -7.24 -10.23 8.90
N LYS A 246 -8.30 -10.31 9.70
CA LYS A 246 -8.26 -10.41 11.15
C LYS A 246 -8.75 -11.78 11.59
N LYS A 247 -8.00 -12.41 12.49
CA LYS A 247 -8.37 -13.69 13.11
C LYS A 247 -7.80 -13.72 14.52
N PRO A 248 -8.59 -13.46 15.57
CA PRO A 248 -8.14 -13.52 16.96
C PRO A 248 -7.44 -14.84 17.27
N GLY A 249 -6.43 -14.78 18.14
CA GLY A 249 -5.56 -15.95 18.43
C GLY A 249 -4.48 -16.20 17.36
N THR A 250 -4.28 -15.25 16.45
CA THR A 250 -3.17 -15.23 15.48
C THR A 250 -2.45 -13.88 15.53
N THR A 251 -1.38 -13.76 14.76
CA THR A 251 -0.65 -12.48 14.61
C THR A 251 -1.44 -11.40 13.86
N CYS A 252 -2.55 -11.74 13.19
CA CYS A 252 -3.37 -10.87 12.33
C CYS A 252 -2.56 -10.13 11.26
N ILE A 253 -1.47 -10.73 10.80
CA ILE A 253 -0.62 -10.23 9.70
C ILE A 253 -0.19 -11.41 8.83
N HIS A 254 -0.12 -11.20 7.51
CA HIS A 254 0.29 -12.21 6.51
C HIS A 254 -0.53 -13.51 6.55
N LEU A 255 -1.80 -13.42 6.89
CA LEU A 255 -2.65 -14.61 6.94
C LEU A 255 -2.88 -15.19 5.52
N SER A 256 -3.26 -16.46 5.46
CA SER A 256 -3.48 -17.19 4.20
C SER A 256 -4.57 -16.51 3.33
N GLU A 257 -5.57 -15.95 3.97
CA GLU A 257 -6.67 -15.22 3.35
C GLU A 257 -6.18 -13.90 2.73
N THR A 258 -5.27 -13.17 3.41
CA THR A 258 -4.58 -11.99 2.86
C THR A 258 -3.86 -12.34 1.56
N HIS A 259 -3.04 -13.39 1.58
CA HIS A 259 -2.34 -13.86 0.38
C HIS A 259 -3.32 -14.29 -0.72
N ALA A 260 -4.41 -14.97 -0.39
CA ALA A 260 -5.43 -15.36 -1.36
C ALA A 260 -6.12 -14.15 -2.02
N ILE A 261 -6.39 -13.09 -1.24
CA ILE A 261 -6.91 -11.81 -1.78
C ILE A 261 -5.91 -11.18 -2.75
N VAL A 262 -4.63 -11.11 -2.40
CA VAL A 262 -3.60 -10.58 -3.31
C VAL A 262 -3.49 -11.42 -4.58
N GLN A 263 -3.60 -12.75 -4.48
CA GLN A 263 -3.65 -13.65 -5.65
C GLN A 263 -4.88 -13.40 -6.52
N LEU A 264 -6.02 -13.11 -5.92
CA LEU A 264 -7.25 -12.76 -6.64
C LEU A 264 -7.08 -11.44 -7.39
N LEU A 265 -6.55 -10.41 -6.74
CA LEU A 265 -6.26 -9.12 -7.38
C LEU A 265 -5.27 -9.29 -8.55
N ARG A 266 -4.21 -10.10 -8.34
CA ARG A 266 -3.25 -10.41 -9.40
C ARG A 266 -3.91 -11.12 -10.59
N LEU A 267 -4.77 -12.09 -10.33
CA LEU A 267 -5.50 -12.81 -11.37
C LEU A 267 -6.34 -11.85 -12.21
N LEU A 268 -7.07 -10.94 -11.55
CA LEU A 268 -7.91 -9.94 -12.21
C LEU A 268 -7.07 -8.96 -13.05
N CYS A 269 -5.95 -8.45 -12.51
CA CYS A 269 -5.03 -7.58 -13.25
C CYS A 269 -4.42 -8.26 -14.47
N ASP A 270 -4.03 -9.54 -14.37
CA ASP A 270 -3.49 -10.32 -15.48
C ASP A 270 -4.48 -10.48 -16.66
N TYR A 271 -5.78 -10.28 -16.41
CA TYR A 271 -6.86 -10.39 -17.39
C TYR A 271 -7.43 -9.04 -17.83
N THR A 272 -7.01 -7.91 -17.26
CA THR A 272 -7.42 -6.58 -17.72
C THR A 272 -6.82 -6.25 -19.09
N PHE A 273 -7.45 -5.32 -19.82
CA PHE A 273 -7.03 -4.95 -21.17
C PHE A 273 -5.69 -4.21 -21.21
N GLU A 274 -5.31 -3.60 -20.13
CA GLU A 274 -4.07 -2.86 -19.99
C GLU A 274 -3.20 -3.50 -18.91
N THR A 275 -1.91 -3.27 -19.01
CA THR A 275 -0.97 -3.79 -18.04
C THR A 275 -1.11 -3.04 -16.72
N VAL A 276 -1.70 -3.69 -15.75
CA VAL A 276 -1.79 -3.17 -14.39
C VAL A 276 -0.78 -3.88 -13.52
N VAL A 277 0.05 -3.11 -12.83
CA VAL A 277 1.07 -3.61 -11.90
C VAL A 277 0.53 -3.52 -10.49
N LEU A 278 0.55 -4.62 -9.75
CA LEU A 278 0.31 -4.64 -8.31
C LEU A 278 1.64 -4.50 -7.58
N LEU A 279 1.71 -3.55 -6.69
CA LEU A 279 2.83 -3.30 -5.80
C LEU A 279 2.35 -3.41 -4.35
N THR A 280 2.90 -4.32 -3.56
CA THR A 280 2.56 -4.43 -2.14
C THR A 280 3.45 -3.55 -1.29
N GLU A 281 2.83 -2.78 -0.41
CA GLU A 281 3.52 -2.06 0.65
C GLU A 281 3.48 -2.90 1.94
N THR A 282 4.66 -3.41 2.32
CA THR A 282 4.84 -4.23 3.53
C THR A 282 6.19 -3.92 4.15
N ASN A 283 6.17 -3.01 5.14
CA ASN A 283 7.38 -2.62 5.89
C ASN A 283 7.70 -3.66 6.99
N VAL A 284 8.16 -4.82 6.56
CA VAL A 284 8.38 -6.03 7.39
C VAL A 284 9.75 -6.66 7.06
N PRO A 285 10.24 -7.65 7.84
CA PRO A 285 11.44 -8.39 7.52
C PRO A 285 11.40 -9.00 6.11
N ARG A 286 12.60 -9.15 5.51
CA ARG A 286 12.79 -9.56 4.10
C ARG A 286 11.97 -10.80 3.70
N ALA A 287 11.98 -11.85 4.53
CA ALA A 287 11.31 -13.10 4.20
C ALA A 287 9.79 -12.92 4.04
N GLU A 288 9.19 -12.13 4.93
CA GLU A 288 7.77 -11.80 4.93
C GLU A 288 7.41 -10.92 3.72
N ASN A 289 8.23 -9.88 3.45
CA ASN A 289 8.03 -9.01 2.28
C ASN A 289 8.11 -9.81 0.96
N LEU A 290 9.11 -10.69 0.81
CA LEU A 290 9.29 -11.50 -0.40
C LEU A 290 8.20 -12.57 -0.58
N SER A 291 7.47 -12.95 0.48
CA SER A 291 6.36 -13.89 0.38
C SER A 291 5.26 -13.39 -0.57
N TYR A 292 5.11 -12.06 -0.69
CA TYR A 292 4.13 -11.42 -1.58
C TYR A 292 4.44 -11.53 -3.08
N PHE A 293 5.57 -12.10 -3.47
CA PHE A 293 5.72 -12.58 -4.85
C PHE A 293 4.88 -13.84 -5.14
N GLY A 294 4.54 -14.63 -4.09
CA GLY A 294 3.62 -15.78 -4.17
C GLY A 294 3.94 -16.75 -5.31
N ASN A 295 5.22 -17.01 -5.57
CA ASN A 295 5.66 -17.77 -6.76
C ASN A 295 5.08 -17.19 -8.07
N ARG A 296 5.10 -15.88 -8.24
CA ARG A 296 4.59 -15.13 -9.41
C ARG A 296 3.05 -15.11 -9.52
N LYS A 297 2.34 -15.40 -8.44
CA LYS A 297 0.87 -15.42 -8.41
C LYS A 297 0.27 -14.26 -7.59
N GLU A 298 1.11 -13.49 -6.90
CA GLU A 298 0.73 -12.35 -6.07
C GLU A 298 1.24 -11.04 -6.68
N ALA A 299 1.87 -10.16 -5.90
CA ALA A 299 2.34 -8.88 -6.40
C ALA A 299 3.29 -9.01 -7.61
N HIS A 300 3.23 -8.05 -8.50
CA HIS A 300 4.21 -7.87 -9.57
C HIS A 300 5.51 -7.27 -9.03
N ALA A 301 5.37 -6.38 -8.04
CA ALA A 301 6.50 -5.73 -7.41
C ALA A 301 6.32 -5.67 -5.90
N VAL A 302 7.45 -5.61 -5.19
CA VAL A 302 7.51 -5.35 -3.74
C VAL A 302 8.50 -4.23 -3.49
N TYR A 303 8.26 -3.43 -2.44
CA TYR A 303 9.20 -2.40 -2.02
C TYR A 303 10.48 -3.01 -1.49
N ASN A 304 11.61 -2.39 -1.82
CA ASN A 304 12.91 -2.80 -1.33
C ASN A 304 13.28 -2.00 -0.06
N PHE A 305 12.49 -2.18 0.99
CA PHE A 305 12.57 -1.42 2.24
C PHE A 305 13.94 -1.44 2.95
N PRO A 306 14.80 -2.49 2.85
CA PRO A 306 16.13 -2.41 3.42
C PRO A 306 17.06 -1.41 2.75
N LEU A 307 16.79 -1.02 1.50
CA LEU A 307 17.69 -0.18 0.70
C LEU A 307 17.88 1.23 1.28
N PRO A 308 16.84 2.02 1.62
CA PRO A 308 17.04 3.38 2.16
C PRO A 308 17.85 3.43 3.44
N PRO A 309 17.57 2.66 4.51
CA PRO A 309 18.38 2.70 5.73
C PRO A 309 19.80 2.16 5.53
N LEU A 310 20.04 1.20 4.63
CA LEU A 310 21.38 0.71 4.32
C LEU A 310 22.20 1.75 3.53
N ILE A 311 21.57 2.50 2.62
CA ILE A 311 22.21 3.64 1.95
C ILE A 311 22.57 4.72 2.98
N LEU A 312 21.62 5.11 3.84
CA LEU A 312 21.84 6.10 4.88
C LEU A 312 23.01 5.69 5.78
N HIS A 313 23.01 4.44 6.26
CA HIS A 313 24.10 3.89 7.05
C HIS A 313 25.44 3.98 6.31
N ALA A 314 25.49 3.52 5.06
CA ALA A 314 26.71 3.51 4.26
C ALA A 314 27.30 4.91 4.11
N MET A 315 26.45 5.91 3.89
CA MET A 315 26.87 7.29 3.71
C MET A 315 27.32 7.94 5.04
N GLN A 316 26.63 7.67 6.15
CA GLN A 316 27.00 8.20 7.47
C GLN A 316 28.26 7.54 8.04
N SER A 317 28.44 6.25 7.84
CA SER A 317 29.56 5.47 8.41
C SER A 317 30.82 5.47 7.53
N GLY A 318 30.67 5.84 6.24
CA GLY A 318 31.77 5.77 5.26
C GLY A 318 32.11 4.35 4.80
N THR A 319 31.25 3.35 5.09
CA THR A 319 31.42 1.96 4.67
C THR A 319 30.16 1.36 4.08
N ALA A 320 30.26 0.82 2.88
CA ALA A 320 29.16 0.11 2.20
C ALA A 320 29.08 -1.39 2.54
N ARG A 321 29.81 -1.88 3.58
CA ARG A 321 29.91 -3.31 3.89
C ARG A 321 28.54 -3.98 4.02
N TYR A 322 27.68 -3.45 4.87
CA TYR A 322 26.36 -4.06 5.13
C TYR A 322 25.42 -3.93 3.93
N LEU A 323 25.47 -2.83 3.19
CA LEU A 323 24.75 -2.66 1.93
C LEU A 323 25.19 -3.72 0.90
N HIS A 324 26.51 -3.93 0.74
CA HIS A 324 27.06 -4.93 -0.16
C HIS A 324 26.68 -6.35 0.27
N ASP A 325 26.85 -6.70 1.55
CA ASP A 325 26.54 -8.04 2.08
C ASP A 325 25.05 -8.36 1.90
N TRP A 326 24.17 -7.38 2.16
CA TRP A 326 22.75 -7.50 1.92
C TRP A 326 22.46 -7.70 0.43
N GLN A 327 23.01 -6.86 -0.46
CA GLN A 327 22.78 -6.97 -1.90
C GLN A 327 23.26 -8.32 -2.45
N ALA A 328 24.40 -8.80 -2.01
CA ALA A 328 24.93 -10.11 -2.40
C ALA A 328 24.04 -11.28 -1.95
N SER A 329 23.27 -11.08 -0.87
CA SER A 329 22.34 -12.09 -0.31
C SER A 329 20.92 -12.01 -0.91
N MET A 330 20.61 -10.98 -1.70
CA MET A 330 19.28 -10.81 -2.29
C MET A 330 19.06 -11.80 -3.42
N PRO A 331 17.96 -12.58 -3.40
CA PRO A 331 17.61 -13.41 -4.52
C PRO A 331 17.26 -12.53 -5.74
N PRO A 332 17.58 -12.97 -6.96
CA PRO A 332 17.09 -12.28 -8.16
C PRO A 332 15.56 -12.28 -8.17
N ALA A 333 14.97 -11.18 -8.63
CA ALA A 333 13.52 -11.14 -8.79
C ALA A 333 13.06 -12.24 -9.76
N GLN A 334 11.94 -12.87 -9.43
CA GLN A 334 11.35 -13.91 -10.29
C GLN A 334 10.90 -13.31 -11.63
N LEU A 335 10.90 -14.13 -12.67
CA LEU A 335 10.44 -13.68 -13.99
C LEU A 335 9.02 -13.10 -13.93
N GLY A 336 8.84 -11.85 -14.32
CA GLY A 336 7.58 -11.12 -14.20
C GLY A 336 7.34 -10.50 -12.81
N CYS A 337 8.39 -10.44 -11.98
CA CYS A 337 8.39 -9.73 -10.70
C CYS A 337 9.58 -8.75 -10.65
N ALA A 338 9.47 -7.71 -9.84
CA ALA A 338 10.50 -6.70 -9.66
C ALA A 338 10.59 -6.22 -8.21
N TYR A 339 11.75 -5.66 -7.87
CA TYR A 339 11.91 -4.85 -6.67
C TYR A 339 11.71 -3.38 -7.03
N LEU A 340 10.85 -2.67 -6.30
CA LEU A 340 10.82 -1.22 -6.36
C LEU A 340 11.94 -0.67 -5.46
N ASN A 341 13.01 -0.19 -6.07
CA ASN A 341 14.10 0.45 -5.37
C ASN A 341 13.77 1.92 -5.16
N PHE A 342 14.00 2.43 -3.97
CA PHE A 342 13.79 3.82 -3.64
C PHE A 342 14.83 4.27 -2.60
N THR A 343 15.07 5.57 -2.50
CA THR A 343 16.00 6.16 -1.53
C THR A 343 15.26 7.00 -0.49
N ALA A 344 14.11 7.53 -0.86
CA ALA A 344 13.21 8.32 -0.02
C ALA A 344 11.78 8.16 -0.52
N SER A 345 10.82 8.35 0.37
CA SER A 345 9.38 8.40 0.08
C SER A 345 8.72 9.45 0.98
N HIS A 346 7.39 9.47 1.00
CA HIS A 346 6.60 10.26 1.95
C HIS A 346 6.68 9.73 3.38
N ASP A 347 6.99 8.43 3.54
CA ASP A 347 7.22 7.80 4.84
C ASP A 347 8.61 8.14 5.39
N GLY A 348 8.80 7.86 6.67
CA GLY A 348 10.11 7.84 7.28
C GLY A 348 10.99 6.70 6.75
N ILE A 349 12.27 6.74 7.14
CA ILE A 349 13.20 5.65 6.82
C ILE A 349 12.93 4.49 7.78
N GLY A 350 12.40 3.39 7.27
CA GLY A 350 12.01 2.22 8.05
C GLY A 350 13.19 1.55 8.75
N MET A 351 13.06 1.29 10.05
CA MET A 351 14.10 0.65 10.86
C MET A 351 13.93 -0.86 10.98
N ARG A 352 12.70 -1.35 10.86
CA ARG A 352 12.38 -2.79 10.93
C ARG A 352 13.05 -3.62 9.82
N PRO A 353 13.13 -3.15 8.56
CA PRO A 353 13.76 -3.89 7.48
C PRO A 353 15.26 -4.17 7.65
N VAL A 354 15.94 -3.44 8.52
CA VAL A 354 17.37 -3.65 8.80
C VAL A 354 17.64 -4.42 10.09
N GLU A 355 16.58 -4.88 10.77
CA GLU A 355 16.72 -5.81 11.90
C GLU A 355 17.39 -7.10 11.41
N GLY A 356 18.49 -7.49 12.08
CA GLY A 356 19.31 -8.63 11.66
C GLY A 356 20.27 -8.36 10.47
N LEU A 357 20.18 -7.21 9.79
CA LEU A 357 21.12 -6.77 8.76
C LEU A 357 22.19 -5.85 9.31
N LEU A 358 21.79 -4.93 10.19
CA LEU A 358 22.72 -4.05 10.92
C LEU A 358 22.87 -4.55 12.37
N PRO A 359 24.09 -4.63 12.91
CA PRO A 359 24.29 -4.80 14.34
C PRO A 359 23.57 -3.71 15.16
N PRO A 360 23.11 -4.03 16.39
CA PRO A 360 22.42 -3.04 17.23
C PRO A 360 23.17 -1.72 17.39
N GLU A 361 24.48 -1.80 17.63
CA GLU A 361 25.36 -0.62 17.81
C GLU A 361 25.48 0.26 16.56
N GLU A 362 25.43 -0.33 15.36
CA GLU A 362 25.45 0.43 14.10
C GLU A 362 24.10 1.11 13.85
N ARG A 363 23.01 0.39 14.15
CA ARG A 363 21.65 0.94 14.07
C ARG A 363 21.47 2.09 15.05
N ASP A 364 21.87 1.93 16.30
CA ASP A 364 21.74 2.95 17.33
C ASP A 364 22.59 4.20 17.00
N ARG A 365 23.79 4.02 16.43
CA ARG A 365 24.63 5.13 15.93
C ARG A 365 23.94 5.87 14.78
N MET A 366 23.35 5.15 13.83
CA MET A 366 22.62 5.75 12.71
C MET A 366 21.44 6.58 13.21
N ILE A 367 20.65 6.05 14.17
CA ILE A 367 19.55 6.75 14.80
C ILE A 367 20.04 8.01 15.52
N ALA A 368 21.09 7.90 16.34
CA ALA A 368 21.65 9.04 17.05
C ALA A 368 22.12 10.15 16.08
N THR A 369 22.78 9.78 14.98
CA THR A 369 23.21 10.72 13.95
C THR A 369 22.02 11.40 13.27
N ALA A 370 20.94 10.67 13.01
CA ALA A 370 19.73 11.24 12.44
C ALA A 370 19.02 12.20 13.42
N LEU A 371 18.94 11.84 14.71
CA LEU A 371 18.41 12.71 15.77
C LEU A 371 19.22 14.01 15.90
N ASP A 372 20.55 13.92 15.90
CA ASP A 372 21.43 15.09 15.92
C ASP A 372 21.23 15.98 14.68
N ALA A 373 20.81 15.39 13.56
CA ALA A 373 20.43 16.11 12.36
C ALA A 373 19.01 16.70 12.41
N GLY A 374 18.25 16.45 13.49
CA GLY A 374 16.91 16.97 13.69
C GLY A 374 15.79 16.06 13.20
N ALA A 375 16.08 14.78 12.92
CA ALA A 375 15.06 13.77 12.65
C ALA A 375 14.17 13.54 13.88
N LEU A 376 12.94 13.09 13.64
CA LEU A 376 12.08 12.52 14.68
C LEU A 376 12.10 10.98 14.53
N VAL A 377 11.71 10.28 15.59
CA VAL A 377 11.64 8.81 15.58
C VAL A 377 10.25 8.37 15.96
N SER A 378 9.57 7.66 15.07
CA SER A 378 8.35 6.95 15.40
C SER A 378 8.68 5.62 16.09
N MET A 379 7.89 5.26 17.11
CA MET A 379 8.09 4.05 17.89
C MET A 379 6.97 3.04 17.59
N ARG A 380 7.28 1.75 17.72
CA ARG A 380 6.30 0.65 17.69
C ARG A 380 6.26 -0.10 19.01
N ALA A 381 5.11 -0.65 19.35
CA ALA A 381 4.96 -1.53 20.49
C ALA A 381 5.59 -2.91 20.22
N LEU A 382 6.21 -3.46 21.25
CA LEU A 382 6.70 -4.84 21.25
C LEU A 382 5.80 -5.73 22.14
N PRO A 383 5.74 -7.05 21.89
CA PRO A 383 4.91 -7.98 22.69
C PRO A 383 5.24 -7.98 24.19
N ASN A 384 6.47 -7.65 24.57
CA ASN A 384 6.91 -7.55 25.96
C ASN A 384 6.53 -6.24 26.66
N GLY A 385 5.73 -5.37 26.01
CA GLY A 385 5.29 -4.08 26.54
C GLY A 385 6.33 -2.96 26.44
N THR A 386 7.49 -3.19 25.82
CA THR A 386 8.48 -2.14 25.51
C THR A 386 8.24 -1.58 24.11
N GLU A 387 9.00 -0.54 23.75
CA GLU A 387 8.94 0.08 22.44
C GLU A 387 10.27 -0.07 21.70
N ALA A 388 10.21 -0.05 20.36
CA ALA A 388 11.38 -0.05 19.50
C ALA A 388 11.21 1.01 18.38
N PRO A 389 12.31 1.57 17.85
CA PRO A 389 12.27 2.46 16.72
C PRO A 389 11.61 1.78 15.50
N TYR A 390 10.65 2.49 14.90
CA TYR A 390 9.93 2.03 13.72
C TYR A 390 10.40 2.75 12.47
N GLU A 391 10.47 4.08 12.51
CA GLU A 391 10.91 4.94 11.40
C GLU A 391 11.68 6.16 11.88
N LEU A 392 12.62 6.60 11.06
CA LEU A 392 13.28 7.91 11.18
C LEU A 392 12.52 8.89 10.27
N ASN A 393 11.78 9.82 10.88
CA ASN A 393 11.02 10.84 10.16
C ASN A 393 11.93 12.03 9.84
N CYS A 394 12.52 11.99 8.67
CA CYS A 394 13.44 13.01 8.17
C CYS A 394 13.48 12.99 6.64
N SER A 395 13.79 14.12 6.06
CA SER A 395 14.22 14.14 4.67
C SER A 395 15.62 13.53 4.56
N LEU A 396 15.80 12.61 3.61
CA LEU A 396 17.12 12.03 3.34
C LEU A 396 18.17 13.14 3.09
N PHE A 397 17.80 14.16 2.34
CA PHE A 397 18.67 15.29 2.02
C PHE A 397 19.13 16.04 3.27
N ASP A 398 18.22 16.33 4.22
CA ASP A 398 18.55 17.09 5.43
C ASP A 398 19.49 16.31 6.38
N VAL A 399 19.22 15.01 6.55
CA VAL A 399 20.09 14.15 7.36
C VAL A 399 21.47 14.03 6.73
N MET A 400 21.54 13.89 5.41
CA MET A 400 22.80 13.81 4.68
C MET A 400 23.59 15.12 4.75
N ARG A 401 22.93 16.26 4.49
CA ARG A 401 23.54 17.59 4.54
C ARG A 401 24.23 17.89 5.88
N ARG A 402 23.65 17.46 6.99
CA ARG A 402 24.22 17.68 8.33
C ARG A 402 25.31 16.67 8.67
N SER A 403 25.35 15.54 8.00
CA SER A 403 26.40 14.51 8.19
C SER A 403 27.72 14.90 7.53
N PHE A 404 27.72 15.85 6.59
CA PHE A 404 28.95 16.34 5.91
C PHE A 404 29.48 17.62 6.51
N LYS A 405 30.81 17.69 6.64
CA LYS A 405 31.50 18.83 7.28
C LYS A 405 31.68 20.03 6.36
N SER A 406 31.49 19.89 5.04
CA SER A 406 31.65 20.97 4.06
C SER A 406 30.51 20.96 3.03
N VAL A 407 30.23 22.14 2.44
CA VAL A 407 29.23 22.30 1.38
C VAL A 407 29.66 21.58 0.10
N ASP A 408 30.95 21.39 -0.10
CA ASP A 408 31.52 20.73 -1.29
C ASP A 408 31.31 19.22 -1.28
N ASP A 409 30.99 18.62 -0.11
CA ASP A 409 30.71 17.20 0.03
C ASP A 409 29.24 16.85 -0.39
N HIS A 410 28.47 17.84 -0.84
CA HIS A 410 27.06 17.67 -1.23
C HIS A 410 26.82 17.45 -2.73
N HIS A 411 27.86 17.30 -3.52
CA HIS A 411 27.71 16.99 -4.95
C HIS A 411 27.40 15.51 -5.14
N PHE A 412 26.10 15.23 -5.24
CA PHE A 412 25.55 13.96 -5.66
C PHE A 412 24.87 14.07 -7.00
#